data_85cb39488187aa9be4f1a235d4b21459
#
_entry.id   85cb39488187aa9be4f1a235d4b21459
#
_cell.length_a   1.000
_cell.length_b   1.000
_cell.length_c   1.000
_cell.angle_alpha   90.00
_cell.angle_beta   90.00
_cell.angle_gamma   90.00
#
_symmetry.space_group_name_H-M   'P 1'
#
loop_
_entity.id
_entity.type
_entity.pdbx_description
1 polymer ?
#
loop_
_entity_poly.entity_id
_entity_poly.type
_entity_poly.pdbx_seq_one_letter_code
_entity_poly.pdbx_strand_id
1 'polypeptide(L)'
;AVTARRMMGGCYGKRVVVIAGKGHNGDYGRVEAQHITLWGASVNIVSADEAGELFIDPRNADLVIDAAYGIGFRGTWTPPIVFNVPVLAVDLPSGLNALDGTVEGGVLVADHTVTFAAPKTGMLLGDGPSLCGEIDIIDVGIDVVEDVDTFLVQSNDIAAWLPMRDTHAHKWDAAVRVVAGSTGMGGAASLVSAAAMRAGAGIVHLSWRQGAESFTPPTEVVGRALPFEKWSDFIATDIDRFESLVIGPGLGRGDDVTAEVQNILTSASLPTVIDGDGLHAAIGGARQHDVLAYRKSETVLTPHDGEFAALGGDAMQADRIAATRDLASRTNCIVLRKGPTTVVSNPDGAVYLVVSGDERLATAGSGDVLAGIIGAFIARGLAPHEAAAAAAHVHGVAGASGAHEGLIARDLVALISEVLSEVVSDVR
;
A
#
# COMPACT_ATOMS: atom_id res chain seq x y z
N ALA A 1 30.00 3.56 3.51
CA ALA A 1 31.27 3.48 2.78
C ALA A 1 31.19 2.48 1.61
N VAL A 2 30.71 1.26 1.82
CA VAL A 2 30.59 0.26 0.73
C VAL A 2 29.60 0.76 -0.34
N THR A 3 28.45 1.26 0.03
CA THR A 3 27.46 1.85 -0.88
C THR A 3 28.04 3.06 -1.63
N ALA A 4 28.72 3.98 -0.94
CA ALA A 4 29.39 5.11 -1.57
C ALA A 4 30.41 4.66 -2.63
N ARG A 5 31.22 3.61 -2.32
CA ARG A 5 32.16 3.03 -3.28
C ARG A 5 31.44 2.44 -4.49
N ARG A 6 30.28 1.76 -4.29
CA ARG A 6 29.45 1.20 -5.36
C ARG A 6 28.93 2.31 -6.27
N MET A 7 28.36 3.36 -5.72
CA MET A 7 27.81 4.51 -6.45
C MET A 7 28.87 5.22 -7.31
N MET A 8 30.11 5.34 -6.83
CA MET A 8 31.22 5.98 -7.56
C MET A 8 31.94 5.06 -8.54
N GLY A 9 31.66 3.75 -8.55
CA GLY A 9 32.42 2.75 -9.32
C GLY A 9 33.86 2.58 -8.83
N GLY A 10 34.15 2.93 -7.57
CA GLY A 10 35.47 2.92 -6.93
C GLY A 10 35.75 4.24 -6.21
N CYS A 11 36.73 4.27 -5.31
CA CYS A 11 37.06 5.50 -4.53
C CYS A 11 38.31 6.21 -5.00
N TYR A 12 39.28 5.52 -5.64
CA TYR A 12 40.55 6.10 -6.00
C TYR A 12 40.41 7.29 -6.96
N GLY A 13 40.98 8.44 -6.55
CA GLY A 13 40.93 9.68 -7.33
C GLY A 13 39.59 10.43 -7.33
N LYS A 14 38.58 9.93 -6.61
CA LYS A 14 37.25 10.55 -6.46
C LYS A 14 37.28 11.65 -5.39
N ARG A 15 36.39 12.63 -5.54
CA ARG A 15 36.20 13.74 -4.61
C ARG A 15 34.84 13.57 -3.94
N VAL A 16 34.82 13.56 -2.62
CA VAL A 16 33.61 13.36 -1.84
C VAL A 16 33.41 14.52 -0.90
N VAL A 17 32.21 15.07 -0.87
CA VAL A 17 31.79 16.05 0.13
C VAL A 17 30.92 15.35 1.15
N VAL A 18 31.28 15.38 2.43
CA VAL A 18 30.51 14.83 3.53
C VAL A 18 29.95 15.98 4.35
N ILE A 19 28.62 16.07 4.42
CA ILE A 19 27.93 17.03 5.26
C ILE A 19 27.68 16.37 6.62
N ALA A 20 28.35 16.79 7.66
CA ALA A 20 28.29 16.15 8.95
C ALA A 20 27.70 17.06 10.03
N GLY A 21 26.66 16.56 10.71
CA GLY A 21 26.08 17.21 11.88
C GLY A 21 26.92 17.02 13.16
N LYS A 22 26.43 17.57 14.28
CA LYS A 22 27.03 17.44 15.60
C LYS A 22 26.64 16.16 16.34
N GLY A 23 25.61 15.45 15.88
CA GLY A 23 25.08 14.23 16.50
C GLY A 23 25.68 12.95 15.93
N HIS A 24 25.14 11.82 16.38
CA HIS A 24 25.59 10.47 15.96
C HIS A 24 25.59 10.27 14.44
N ASN A 25 24.62 10.84 13.72
CA ASN A 25 24.60 10.74 12.26
C ASN A 25 25.85 11.37 11.64
N GLY A 26 26.26 12.56 12.14
CA GLY A 26 27.50 13.19 11.73
C GLY A 26 28.74 12.36 12.10
N ASP A 27 28.72 11.62 13.20
CA ASP A 27 29.82 10.73 13.57
C ASP A 27 29.95 9.56 12.60
N TYR A 28 28.82 8.97 12.16
CA TYR A 28 28.82 7.96 11.08
C TYR A 28 29.41 8.52 9.79
N GLY A 29 29.01 9.74 9.39
CA GLY A 29 29.57 10.42 8.22
C GLY A 29 31.09 10.64 8.32
N ARG A 30 31.62 11.01 9.51
CA ARG A 30 33.06 11.17 9.74
C ARG A 30 33.81 9.83 9.67
N VAL A 31 33.27 8.76 10.22
CA VAL A 31 33.83 7.40 10.12
C VAL A 31 33.83 6.94 8.66
N GLU A 32 32.73 7.17 7.95
CA GLU A 32 32.64 6.88 6.52
C GLU A 32 33.70 7.62 5.71
N ALA A 33 33.89 8.92 5.98
CA ALA A 33 34.92 9.74 5.37
C ALA A 33 36.34 9.16 5.54
N GLN A 34 36.66 8.65 6.73
CA GLN A 34 37.93 7.97 6.99
C GLN A 34 38.14 6.74 6.12
N HIS A 35 37.13 5.87 6.03
CA HIS A 35 37.21 4.66 5.20
C HIS A 35 37.36 4.98 3.72
N ILE A 36 36.59 5.94 3.20
CA ILE A 36 36.65 6.35 1.80
C ILE A 36 38.02 6.96 1.48
N THR A 37 38.58 7.75 2.41
CA THR A 37 39.94 8.31 2.29
C THR A 37 40.99 7.20 2.21
N LEU A 38 40.90 6.17 3.06
CA LEU A 38 41.78 5.01 3.01
C LEU A 38 41.72 4.28 1.67
N TRP A 39 40.58 4.35 0.98
CA TRP A 39 40.40 3.78 -0.37
C TRP A 39 40.83 4.71 -1.51
N GLY A 40 41.43 5.84 -1.18
CA GLY A 40 42.08 6.75 -2.13
C GLY A 40 41.21 7.88 -2.66
N ALA A 41 40.09 8.19 -2.03
CA ALA A 41 39.34 9.40 -2.35
C ALA A 41 39.86 10.62 -1.62
N SER A 42 39.65 11.81 -2.20
CA SER A 42 39.81 13.11 -1.54
C SER A 42 38.48 13.50 -0.89
N VAL A 43 38.45 13.59 0.44
CA VAL A 43 37.22 13.86 1.18
C VAL A 43 37.27 15.23 1.82
N ASN A 44 36.23 16.04 1.60
CA ASN A 44 35.98 17.30 2.27
C ASN A 44 34.81 17.15 3.24
N ILE A 45 35.02 17.37 4.54
CA ILE A 45 33.96 17.33 5.54
C ILE A 45 33.50 18.73 5.85
N VAL A 46 32.21 19.01 5.70
CA VAL A 46 31.58 20.30 5.94
C VAL A 46 30.58 20.17 7.09
N SER A 47 30.55 21.17 7.95
CA SER A 47 29.54 21.25 9.00
C SER A 47 28.14 21.45 8.41
N ALA A 48 27.13 20.75 8.96
CA ALA A 48 25.74 20.95 8.57
C ALA A 48 25.27 22.41 8.73
N ASP A 49 25.83 23.14 9.71
CA ASP A 49 25.51 24.56 9.96
C ASP A 49 26.02 25.50 8.85
N GLU A 50 27.05 25.08 8.10
CA GLU A 50 27.67 25.86 7.02
C GLU A 50 27.29 25.38 5.63
N ALA A 51 26.60 24.26 5.55
CA ALA A 51 26.30 23.57 4.29
C ALA A 51 25.44 24.42 3.33
N GLY A 52 24.51 25.23 3.86
CA GLY A 52 23.57 26.04 3.06
C GLY A 52 24.21 27.08 2.16
N GLU A 53 25.49 27.44 2.40
CA GLU A 53 26.25 28.39 1.57
C GLU A 53 26.95 27.71 0.39
N LEU A 54 26.94 26.38 0.31
CA LEU A 54 27.70 25.64 -0.69
C LEU A 54 26.91 25.44 -1.99
N PHE A 55 27.66 25.54 -3.09
CA PHE A 55 27.24 25.05 -4.40
C PHE A 55 28.17 23.89 -4.81
N ILE A 56 27.56 22.69 -4.96
CA ILE A 56 28.28 21.45 -5.25
C ILE A 56 27.89 20.99 -6.65
N ASP A 57 28.89 20.79 -7.51
CA ASP A 57 28.71 20.33 -8.88
C ASP A 57 29.83 19.34 -9.29
N PRO A 58 29.77 18.71 -10.49
CA PRO A 58 30.76 17.73 -10.91
C PRO A 58 32.20 18.27 -11.05
N ARG A 59 32.44 19.59 -10.95
CA ARG A 59 33.79 20.18 -10.95
C ARG A 59 34.45 20.06 -9.57
N ASN A 60 33.65 19.96 -8.49
CA ASN A 60 34.17 19.94 -7.12
C ASN A 60 33.82 18.66 -6.33
N ALA A 61 32.88 17.86 -6.76
CA ALA A 61 32.50 16.57 -6.13
C ALA A 61 32.07 15.54 -7.13
N ASP A 62 32.33 14.26 -6.83
CA ASP A 62 31.84 13.06 -7.52
C ASP A 62 30.74 12.34 -6.72
N LEU A 63 30.59 12.66 -5.41
CA LEU A 63 29.54 12.19 -4.50
C LEU A 63 29.35 13.20 -3.36
N VAL A 64 28.11 13.37 -2.94
CA VAL A 64 27.76 14.03 -1.67
C VAL A 64 27.25 12.96 -0.71
N ILE A 65 27.72 12.99 0.54
CA ILE A 65 27.23 12.17 1.63
C ILE A 65 26.49 13.08 2.61
N ASP A 66 25.18 12.89 2.72
CA ASP A 66 24.33 13.57 3.68
C ASP A 66 24.31 12.79 5.00
N ALA A 67 25.07 13.27 5.96
CA ALA A 67 25.13 12.80 7.34
C ALA A 67 24.87 13.94 8.33
N ALA A 68 24.09 14.96 7.90
CA ALA A 68 23.83 16.12 8.72
C ALA A 68 22.95 15.77 9.92
N TYR A 69 21.80 15.15 9.67
CA TYR A 69 20.81 14.83 10.71
C TYR A 69 20.20 13.44 10.50
N GLY A 70 19.85 12.76 11.59
CA GLY A 70 19.15 11.49 11.61
C GLY A 70 17.77 11.61 12.28
N ILE A 71 17.20 10.50 12.75
CA ILE A 71 15.83 10.37 13.30
C ILE A 71 15.49 11.36 14.44
N GLY A 72 16.49 11.89 15.12
CA GLY A 72 16.33 12.85 16.23
C GLY A 72 16.18 14.31 15.82
N PHE A 73 16.27 14.62 14.50
CA PHE A 73 16.21 16.00 14.04
C PHE A 73 14.84 16.65 14.33
N ARG A 74 14.94 17.90 14.77
CA ARG A 74 13.76 18.77 14.99
C ARG A 74 14.15 20.18 14.52
N GLY A 75 13.28 20.85 13.79
CA GLY A 75 13.49 22.21 13.29
C GLY A 75 13.74 22.25 11.78
N THR A 76 14.30 23.36 11.32
CA THR A 76 14.56 23.60 9.89
C THR A 76 16.05 23.53 9.60
N TRP A 77 16.38 23.04 8.42
CA TRP A 77 17.74 23.00 7.89
C TRP A 77 17.77 23.62 6.49
N THR A 78 18.90 24.21 6.15
CA THR A 78 19.16 24.71 4.80
C THR A 78 20.25 23.84 4.17
N PRO A 79 19.88 22.93 3.25
CA PRO A 79 20.86 22.09 2.55
C PRO A 79 21.67 22.90 1.55
N PRO A 80 22.85 22.39 1.11
CA PRO A 80 23.56 22.96 -0.02
C PRO A 80 22.76 22.80 -1.32
N ILE A 81 23.10 23.63 -2.32
CA ILE A 81 22.64 23.40 -3.68
C ILE A 81 23.56 22.35 -4.31
N VAL A 82 22.99 21.19 -4.63
CA VAL A 82 23.68 20.09 -5.31
C VAL A 82 23.15 19.98 -6.75
N PHE A 83 24.04 20.02 -7.73
CA PHE A 83 23.70 19.98 -9.13
C PHE A 83 24.46 18.85 -9.86
N ASN A 84 23.73 17.88 -10.39
CA ASN A 84 24.28 16.73 -11.15
C ASN A 84 25.41 15.96 -10.42
N VAL A 85 25.33 15.84 -9.12
CA VAL A 85 26.21 15.00 -8.29
C VAL A 85 25.32 14.06 -7.51
N PRO A 86 25.60 12.75 -7.50
CA PRO A 86 24.80 11.79 -6.73
C PRO A 86 24.89 12.08 -5.23
N VAL A 87 23.79 11.81 -4.51
CA VAL A 87 23.65 12.01 -3.07
C VAL A 87 23.38 10.69 -2.38
N LEU A 88 24.22 10.37 -1.39
CA LEU A 88 24.01 9.25 -0.47
C LEU A 88 23.57 9.79 0.89
N ALA A 89 22.36 9.44 1.34
CA ALA A 89 21.89 9.77 2.69
C ALA A 89 22.27 8.67 3.69
N VAL A 90 22.71 9.10 4.87
CA VAL A 90 23.00 8.21 6.00
C VAL A 90 21.85 8.25 6.98
N ASP A 91 21.26 7.11 7.27
CA ASP A 91 20.08 6.86 8.08
C ASP A 91 18.75 7.29 7.40
N LEU A 92 18.61 8.55 7.03
CA LEU A 92 17.54 9.13 6.22
C LEU A 92 18.00 10.48 5.65
N PRO A 93 17.39 11.00 4.57
CA PRO A 93 17.66 12.34 4.08
C PRO A 93 17.47 13.38 5.19
N SER A 94 18.49 14.21 5.43
CA SER A 94 18.44 15.23 6.49
C SER A 94 17.34 16.25 6.21
N GLY A 95 16.47 16.47 7.19
CA GLY A 95 15.29 17.33 7.09
C GLY A 95 13.97 16.56 6.90
N LEU A 96 14.03 15.27 6.53
CA LEU A 96 12.86 14.40 6.46
C LEU A 96 12.42 13.95 7.87
N ASN A 97 11.13 14.05 8.17
CA ASN A 97 10.55 13.51 9.40
C ASN A 97 10.49 11.97 9.33
N ALA A 98 11.17 11.31 10.25
CA ALA A 98 11.28 9.85 10.27
C ALA A 98 9.96 9.11 10.52
N LEU A 99 8.93 9.78 11.06
CA LEU A 99 7.64 9.18 11.41
C LEU A 99 6.62 9.25 10.26
N ASP A 100 6.42 10.45 9.72
CA ASP A 100 5.31 10.74 8.80
C ASP A 100 5.76 11.16 7.40
N GLY A 101 7.07 11.37 7.19
CA GLY A 101 7.64 11.74 5.90
C GLY A 101 7.41 13.20 5.52
N THR A 102 7.04 14.06 6.47
CA THR A 102 6.94 15.51 6.21
C THR A 102 8.31 16.17 6.18
N VAL A 103 8.40 17.30 5.52
CA VAL A 103 9.60 18.13 5.44
C VAL A 103 9.30 19.53 5.96
N GLU A 104 10.05 19.96 6.99
CA GLU A 104 10.03 21.34 7.48
C GLU A 104 11.35 22.02 7.09
N GLY A 105 11.31 22.92 6.11
CA GLY A 105 12.51 23.58 5.57
C GLY A 105 13.08 22.90 4.35
N GLY A 106 14.41 22.72 4.30
CA GLY A 106 15.08 22.08 3.15
C GLY A 106 15.42 20.62 3.40
N VAL A 107 15.62 19.89 2.31
CA VAL A 107 16.06 18.49 2.28
C VAL A 107 16.91 18.25 1.03
N LEU A 108 17.91 17.39 1.11
CA LEU A 108 18.59 16.88 -0.08
C LEU A 108 17.85 15.65 -0.59
N VAL A 109 17.51 15.67 -1.87
CA VAL A 109 17.00 14.46 -2.54
C VAL A 109 18.17 13.47 -2.66
N ALA A 110 18.05 12.31 -2.06
CA ALA A 110 19.04 11.25 -2.16
C ALA A 110 18.79 10.36 -3.38
N ASP A 111 19.87 9.96 -4.06
CA ASP A 111 19.80 8.88 -5.05
C ASP A 111 19.81 7.52 -4.35
N HIS A 112 20.41 7.47 -3.15
CA HIS A 112 20.50 6.27 -2.34
C HIS A 112 20.49 6.61 -0.86
N THR A 113 19.77 5.85 -0.05
CA THR A 113 19.74 5.99 1.41
C THR A 113 20.19 4.68 2.06
N VAL A 114 21.19 4.76 2.92
CA VAL A 114 21.58 3.64 3.80
C VAL A 114 20.97 3.84 5.17
N THR A 115 20.04 2.97 5.55
CA THR A 115 19.40 3.02 6.87
C THR A 115 19.76 1.81 7.73
N PHE A 116 19.61 1.91 9.05
CA PHE A 116 20.08 0.92 10.00
C PHE A 116 18.93 0.19 10.68
N ALA A 117 19.08 -1.12 10.88
CA ALA A 117 18.15 -2.06 11.51
C ALA A 117 16.80 -2.23 10.77
N ALA A 118 16.05 -1.15 10.57
CA ALA A 118 14.77 -1.15 9.87
C ALA A 118 14.54 0.17 9.12
N PRO A 119 13.71 0.20 8.07
CA PRO A 119 13.28 1.45 7.45
C PRO A 119 12.42 2.25 8.43
N LYS A 120 12.51 3.57 8.37
CA LYS A 120 11.65 4.46 9.14
C LYS A 120 10.37 4.71 8.36
N THR A 121 9.24 4.78 9.04
CA THR A 121 7.92 4.93 8.39
C THR A 121 7.85 6.17 7.49
N GLY A 122 8.50 7.26 7.92
CA GLY A 122 8.58 8.49 7.13
C GLY A 122 9.36 8.37 5.82
N MET A 123 10.23 7.36 5.66
CA MET A 123 10.89 7.08 4.36
C MET A 123 9.90 6.52 3.33
N LEU A 124 8.82 5.91 3.82
CA LEU A 124 7.81 5.21 3.02
C LEU A 124 6.51 6.01 2.88
N LEU A 125 6.34 7.09 3.64
CA LEU A 125 5.13 7.92 3.71
C LEU A 125 5.43 9.37 3.33
N GLY A 126 4.39 10.15 3.07
CA GLY A 126 4.53 11.58 2.76
C GLY A 126 5.44 11.83 1.57
N ASP A 127 6.42 12.71 1.75
CA ASP A 127 7.43 13.05 0.73
C ASP A 127 8.59 12.03 0.68
N GLY A 128 8.70 11.15 1.69
CA GLY A 128 9.80 10.20 1.84
C GLY A 128 10.14 9.37 0.61
N PRO A 129 9.17 8.73 -0.07
CA PRO A 129 9.45 7.93 -1.28
C PRO A 129 10.13 8.70 -2.40
N SER A 130 9.84 10.01 -2.53
CA SER A 130 10.46 10.88 -3.55
C SER A 130 11.84 11.41 -3.14
N LEU A 131 12.20 11.29 -1.87
CA LEU A 131 13.41 11.89 -1.29
C LEU A 131 14.49 10.88 -0.95
N CYS A 132 14.15 9.61 -0.71
CA CYS A 132 15.08 8.60 -0.21
C CYS A 132 15.86 7.88 -1.31
N GLY A 133 15.41 7.90 -2.56
CA GLY A 133 16.00 7.08 -3.61
C GLY A 133 15.94 5.59 -3.30
N GLU A 134 16.95 4.84 -3.72
CA GLU A 134 17.09 3.42 -3.38
C GLU A 134 17.47 3.24 -1.92
N ILE A 135 16.77 2.38 -1.18
CA ILE A 135 16.97 2.19 0.27
C ILE A 135 17.68 0.87 0.54
N ASP A 136 18.90 0.95 1.09
CA ASP A 136 19.65 -0.19 1.64
C ASP A 136 19.43 -0.27 3.17
N ILE A 137 18.93 -1.38 3.66
CA ILE A 137 18.79 -1.66 5.11
C ILE A 137 20.01 -2.44 5.56
N ILE A 138 20.78 -1.89 6.49
CA ILE A 138 21.98 -2.53 7.04
C ILE A 138 21.67 -3.08 8.43
N ASP A 139 21.88 -4.39 8.58
CA ASP A 139 21.86 -5.03 9.88
C ASP A 139 23.09 -4.57 10.71
N VAL A 140 22.81 -3.98 11.84
CA VAL A 140 23.83 -3.49 12.81
C VAL A 140 23.78 -4.27 14.13
N GLY A 141 23.11 -5.43 14.16
CA GLY A 141 22.98 -6.26 15.34
C GLY A 141 22.05 -5.68 16.41
N ILE A 142 21.14 -4.80 16.02
CA ILE A 142 20.04 -4.32 16.86
C ILE A 142 18.82 -5.18 16.55
N ASP A 143 18.41 -6.00 17.51
CA ASP A 143 17.16 -6.73 17.38
C ASP A 143 16.00 -5.72 17.36
N VAL A 144 15.23 -5.73 16.27
CA VAL A 144 13.98 -4.97 16.18
C VAL A 144 12.94 -5.74 16.97
N VAL A 145 12.57 -5.21 18.13
CA VAL A 145 12.06 -5.99 19.27
C VAL A 145 10.54 -5.92 19.42
N GLU A 146 10.11 -6.82 20.22
CA GLU A 146 8.95 -7.29 20.96
C GLU A 146 7.63 -6.46 20.92
N ASP A 147 7.59 -5.19 20.54
CA ASP A 147 6.37 -4.35 20.51
C ASP A 147 6.18 -3.65 19.13
N VAL A 148 6.64 -4.26 18.04
CA VAL A 148 6.43 -3.70 16.70
C VAL A 148 5.01 -4.00 16.26
N ASP A 149 4.27 -2.95 15.94
CA ASP A 149 2.88 -3.01 15.47
C ASP A 149 2.72 -2.59 14.00
N THR A 150 3.83 -2.24 13.33
CA THR A 150 3.85 -1.74 11.96
C THR A 150 4.88 -2.51 11.14
N PHE A 151 4.45 -3.15 10.05
CA PHE A 151 5.24 -4.06 9.23
C PHE A 151 5.23 -3.64 7.78
N LEU A 152 6.39 -3.74 7.11
CA LEU A 152 6.51 -3.58 5.66
C LEU A 152 6.27 -4.94 4.99
N VAL A 153 5.27 -5.00 4.10
CA VAL A 153 4.90 -6.23 3.40
C VAL A 153 5.84 -6.50 2.22
N GLN A 154 6.31 -7.73 2.13
CA GLN A 154 7.19 -8.22 1.07
C GLN A 154 6.63 -9.49 0.41
N SER A 155 7.16 -9.87 -0.74
CA SER A 155 6.72 -11.06 -1.48
C SER A 155 6.83 -12.36 -0.66
N ASN A 156 7.84 -12.47 0.21
CA ASN A 156 8.02 -13.61 1.09
C ASN A 156 6.87 -13.77 2.11
N ASP A 157 6.28 -12.65 2.56
CA ASP A 157 5.13 -12.70 3.47
C ASP A 157 3.91 -13.29 2.75
N ILE A 158 3.69 -12.88 1.48
CA ILE A 158 2.58 -13.40 0.68
C ILE A 158 2.72 -14.91 0.47
N ALA A 159 3.93 -15.37 0.17
CA ALA A 159 4.20 -16.80 -0.01
C ALA A 159 3.99 -17.61 1.28
N ALA A 160 4.27 -17.00 2.44
CA ALA A 160 4.05 -17.61 3.75
C ALA A 160 2.56 -17.63 4.16
N TRP A 161 1.83 -16.54 3.89
CA TRP A 161 0.43 -16.40 4.28
C TRP A 161 -0.53 -17.16 3.37
N LEU A 162 -0.25 -17.20 2.05
CA LEU A 162 -1.19 -17.74 1.06
C LEU A 162 -1.25 -19.27 1.10
N PRO A 163 -2.39 -19.87 1.54
CA PRO A 163 -2.50 -21.32 1.62
C PRO A 163 -2.32 -21.98 0.26
N MET A 164 -1.62 -23.09 0.25
CA MET A 164 -1.59 -23.96 -0.93
C MET A 164 -2.97 -24.56 -1.17
N ARG A 165 -3.37 -24.63 -2.44
CA ARG A 165 -4.58 -25.35 -2.79
C ARG A 165 -4.38 -26.85 -2.55
N ASP A 166 -5.28 -27.46 -1.79
CA ASP A 166 -5.26 -28.90 -1.56
C ASP A 166 -5.45 -29.67 -2.87
N THR A 167 -4.86 -30.87 -2.95
CA THR A 167 -5.02 -31.77 -4.12
C THR A 167 -6.46 -32.26 -4.31
N HIS A 168 -7.26 -32.26 -3.27
CA HIS A 168 -8.69 -32.60 -3.26
C HIS A 168 -9.61 -31.38 -3.27
N ALA A 169 -9.05 -30.17 -3.46
CA ALA A 169 -9.81 -28.93 -3.41
C ALA A 169 -11.00 -28.93 -4.37
N HIS A 170 -12.14 -28.48 -3.88
CA HIS A 170 -13.34 -28.27 -4.65
C HIS A 170 -13.57 -26.78 -4.89
N LYS A 171 -14.26 -26.44 -5.98
CA LYS A 171 -14.50 -25.03 -6.35
C LYS A 171 -15.24 -24.21 -5.27
N TRP A 172 -15.97 -24.84 -4.37
CA TRP A 172 -16.68 -24.18 -3.28
C TRP A 172 -15.80 -23.89 -2.05
N ASP A 173 -14.60 -24.46 -1.96
CA ASP A 173 -13.67 -24.23 -0.85
C ASP A 173 -13.05 -22.82 -0.90
N ALA A 174 -13.22 -22.09 -2.01
CA ALA A 174 -12.81 -20.70 -2.17
C ALA A 174 -13.88 -19.94 -2.98
N ALA A 175 -15.10 -19.96 -2.47
CA ALA A 175 -16.25 -19.35 -3.13
C ALA A 175 -16.41 -17.87 -2.74
N VAL A 176 -16.51 -16.99 -3.74
CA VAL A 176 -16.67 -15.55 -3.56
C VAL A 176 -18.05 -15.10 -4.02
N ARG A 177 -18.77 -14.39 -3.16
CA ARG A 177 -19.99 -13.67 -3.52
C ARG A 177 -19.64 -12.23 -3.89
N VAL A 178 -20.07 -11.77 -5.06
CA VAL A 178 -19.85 -10.39 -5.52
C VAL A 178 -21.21 -9.73 -5.75
N VAL A 179 -21.38 -8.54 -5.17
CA VAL A 179 -22.54 -7.66 -5.41
C VAL A 179 -22.02 -6.33 -5.94
N ALA A 180 -22.05 -6.17 -7.26
CA ALA A 180 -21.38 -5.08 -7.95
C ALA A 180 -22.07 -4.75 -9.29
N GLY A 181 -21.93 -3.54 -9.75
CA GLY A 181 -22.45 -3.10 -11.03
C GLY A 181 -23.91 -2.65 -11.02
N SER A 182 -24.17 -1.67 -11.83
CA SER A 182 -25.48 -1.07 -12.14
C SER A 182 -25.51 -0.60 -13.59
N THR A 183 -26.58 0.07 -14.02
CA THR A 183 -26.68 0.63 -15.37
C THR A 183 -25.47 1.53 -15.68
N GLY A 184 -24.76 1.24 -16.76
CA GLY A 184 -23.53 1.93 -17.15
C GLY A 184 -22.26 1.54 -16.38
N MET A 185 -22.37 0.73 -15.31
CA MET A 185 -21.25 0.34 -14.43
C MET A 185 -20.94 -1.17 -14.48
N GLY A 186 -21.32 -1.85 -15.56
CA GLY A 186 -21.01 -3.27 -15.77
C GLY A 186 -19.51 -3.56 -15.84
N GLY A 187 -18.69 -2.57 -16.20
CA GLY A 187 -17.23 -2.66 -16.20
C GLY A 187 -16.66 -2.99 -14.83
N ALA A 188 -17.11 -2.29 -13.78
CA ALA A 188 -16.69 -2.54 -12.39
C ALA A 188 -17.04 -3.98 -11.96
N ALA A 189 -18.27 -4.43 -12.24
CA ALA A 189 -18.71 -5.80 -11.96
C ALA A 189 -17.84 -6.85 -12.68
N SER A 190 -17.45 -6.57 -13.92
CA SER A 190 -16.56 -7.46 -14.69
C SER A 190 -15.17 -7.52 -14.09
N LEU A 191 -14.58 -6.37 -13.75
CA LEU A 191 -13.21 -6.28 -13.22
C LEU A 191 -13.07 -6.97 -11.87
N VAL A 192 -13.96 -6.66 -10.91
CA VAL A 192 -13.92 -7.28 -9.58
C VAL A 192 -14.08 -8.80 -9.64
N SER A 193 -15.00 -9.29 -10.49
CA SER A 193 -15.26 -10.72 -10.60
C SER A 193 -14.12 -11.47 -11.32
N ALA A 194 -13.60 -10.91 -12.40
CA ALA A 194 -12.48 -11.49 -13.14
C ALA A 194 -11.19 -11.49 -12.29
N ALA A 195 -10.94 -10.41 -11.53
CA ALA A 195 -9.82 -10.34 -10.60
C ALA A 195 -9.90 -11.40 -9.51
N ALA A 196 -11.08 -11.62 -8.92
CA ALA A 196 -11.29 -12.68 -7.95
C ALA A 196 -10.97 -14.07 -8.53
N MET A 197 -11.41 -14.36 -9.76
CA MET A 197 -11.06 -15.61 -10.44
C MET A 197 -9.57 -15.76 -10.66
N ARG A 198 -8.89 -14.70 -11.11
CA ARG A 198 -7.43 -14.71 -11.35
C ARG A 198 -6.61 -14.78 -10.06
N ALA A 199 -7.14 -14.28 -8.95
CA ALA A 199 -6.53 -14.39 -7.61
C ALA A 199 -6.77 -15.77 -6.95
N GLY A 200 -7.45 -16.68 -7.65
CA GLY A 200 -7.59 -18.08 -7.24
C GLY A 200 -8.88 -18.42 -6.53
N ALA A 201 -9.93 -17.60 -6.64
CA ALA A 201 -11.27 -18.03 -6.27
C ALA A 201 -11.65 -19.31 -7.03
N GLY A 202 -12.28 -20.26 -6.36
CA GLY A 202 -12.73 -21.50 -6.97
C GLY A 202 -14.00 -21.31 -7.79
N ILE A 203 -14.88 -20.41 -7.33
CA ILE A 203 -16.10 -19.99 -8.01
C ILE A 203 -16.46 -18.57 -7.59
N VAL A 204 -16.95 -17.77 -8.52
CA VAL A 204 -17.47 -16.43 -8.26
C VAL A 204 -18.93 -16.35 -8.69
N HIS A 205 -19.79 -15.95 -7.76
CA HIS A 205 -21.17 -15.58 -8.07
C HIS A 205 -21.32 -14.07 -8.04
N LEU A 206 -21.59 -13.49 -9.20
CA LEU A 206 -21.81 -12.06 -9.38
C LEU A 206 -23.32 -11.77 -9.41
N SER A 207 -23.76 -10.79 -8.63
CA SER A 207 -25.07 -10.17 -8.80
C SER A 207 -24.94 -8.67 -9.05
N TRP A 208 -25.70 -8.17 -10.02
CA TRP A 208 -25.71 -6.76 -10.41
C TRP A 208 -27.13 -6.20 -10.43
N ARG A 209 -27.25 -4.88 -10.24
CA ARG A 209 -28.54 -4.20 -10.33
C ARG A 209 -29.02 -4.15 -11.77
N GLN A 210 -30.27 -4.53 -11.99
CA GLN A 210 -30.89 -4.48 -13.30
C GLN A 210 -30.99 -3.04 -13.80
N GLY A 211 -30.80 -2.86 -15.13
CA GLY A 211 -30.98 -1.62 -15.87
C GLY A 211 -31.50 -1.91 -17.26
N ALA A 212 -31.70 -0.87 -18.07
CA ALA A 212 -32.16 -0.98 -19.44
C ALA A 212 -31.16 -1.67 -20.39
N GLU A 213 -29.91 -1.82 -19.98
CA GLU A 213 -28.82 -2.39 -20.78
C GLU A 213 -28.59 -3.86 -20.43
N SER A 214 -28.34 -4.70 -21.44
CA SER A 214 -27.90 -6.07 -21.24
C SER A 214 -26.45 -6.09 -20.79
N PHE A 215 -26.19 -6.60 -19.57
CA PHE A 215 -24.85 -6.87 -19.07
C PHE A 215 -24.56 -8.37 -19.15
N THR A 216 -23.38 -8.72 -19.67
CA THR A 216 -22.90 -10.10 -19.71
C THR A 216 -21.69 -10.23 -18.77
N PRO A 217 -21.76 -11.05 -17.72
CA PRO A 217 -20.62 -11.29 -16.84
C PRO A 217 -19.47 -11.98 -17.58
N PRO A 218 -18.24 -11.95 -17.02
CA PRO A 218 -17.12 -12.76 -17.54
C PRO A 218 -17.51 -14.23 -17.68
N THR A 219 -16.92 -14.94 -18.63
CA THR A 219 -17.31 -16.32 -19.01
C THR A 219 -17.26 -17.31 -17.86
N GLU A 220 -16.28 -17.15 -16.97
CA GLU A 220 -16.04 -18.07 -15.84
C GLU A 220 -16.92 -17.75 -14.61
N VAL A 221 -17.66 -16.64 -14.66
CA VAL A 221 -18.43 -16.11 -13.52
C VAL A 221 -19.90 -16.51 -13.63
N VAL A 222 -20.47 -17.01 -12.55
CA VAL A 222 -21.91 -17.31 -12.46
C VAL A 222 -22.67 -16.00 -12.19
N GLY A 223 -23.39 -15.52 -13.19
CA GLY A 223 -24.10 -14.23 -13.13
C GLY A 223 -25.57 -14.35 -12.81
N ARG A 224 -26.10 -13.50 -11.94
CA ARG A 224 -27.53 -13.38 -11.62
C ARG A 224 -27.90 -11.91 -11.41
N ALA A 225 -28.82 -11.38 -12.22
CA ALA A 225 -29.35 -10.05 -12.02
C ALA A 225 -30.14 -9.98 -10.70
N LEU A 226 -29.98 -8.91 -9.96
CA LEU A 226 -30.73 -8.64 -8.73
C LEU A 226 -32.19 -8.27 -9.06
N PRO A 227 -33.17 -8.60 -8.22
CA PRO A 227 -34.51 -8.03 -8.33
C PRO A 227 -34.47 -6.50 -8.12
N PHE A 228 -35.51 -5.79 -8.54
CA PHE A 228 -35.55 -4.33 -8.39
C PHE A 228 -35.67 -3.88 -6.93
N GLU A 229 -36.33 -4.68 -6.10
CA GLU A 229 -36.58 -4.40 -4.68
C GLU A 229 -36.18 -5.62 -3.83
N LYS A 230 -35.85 -5.40 -2.55
CA LYS A 230 -35.55 -6.46 -1.56
C LYS A 230 -34.44 -7.41 -2.03
N TRP A 231 -33.44 -6.85 -2.72
CA TRP A 231 -32.36 -7.68 -3.23
C TRP A 231 -31.39 -8.15 -2.13
N SER A 232 -31.42 -7.54 -0.95
CA SER A 232 -30.75 -8.08 0.23
C SER A 232 -31.30 -9.44 0.65
N ASP A 233 -32.65 -9.61 0.62
CA ASP A 233 -33.28 -10.91 0.89
C ASP A 233 -32.84 -11.97 -0.13
N PHE A 234 -32.74 -11.55 -1.41
CA PHE A 234 -32.27 -12.45 -2.47
C PHE A 234 -30.82 -12.91 -2.23
N ILE A 235 -29.93 -12.01 -1.82
CA ILE A 235 -28.54 -12.35 -1.48
C ILE A 235 -28.50 -13.27 -0.26
N ALA A 236 -29.31 -13.03 0.76
CA ALA A 236 -29.37 -13.83 1.97
C ALA A 236 -29.77 -15.30 1.72
N THR A 237 -30.45 -15.61 0.62
CA THR A 237 -30.92 -16.98 0.33
C THR A 237 -29.80 -18.00 0.16
N ASP A 238 -28.63 -17.60 -0.27
CA ASP A 238 -27.52 -18.52 -0.57
C ASP A 238 -26.15 -18.02 -0.03
N ILE A 239 -26.14 -16.98 0.79
CA ILE A 239 -24.92 -16.31 1.27
C ILE A 239 -24.00 -17.25 2.07
N ASP A 240 -24.56 -18.16 2.85
CA ASP A 240 -23.83 -19.14 3.69
C ASP A 240 -23.01 -20.17 2.89
N ARG A 241 -23.15 -20.16 1.56
CA ARG A 241 -22.37 -21.03 0.66
C ARG A 241 -21.03 -20.43 0.26
N PHE A 242 -20.77 -19.21 0.64
CA PHE A 242 -19.59 -18.45 0.24
C PHE A 242 -18.68 -18.20 1.44
N GLU A 243 -17.39 -18.07 1.16
CA GLU A 243 -16.36 -17.80 2.17
C GLU A 243 -16.09 -16.30 2.32
N SER A 244 -16.43 -15.50 1.31
CA SER A 244 -16.29 -14.05 1.35
C SER A 244 -17.37 -13.35 0.52
N LEU A 245 -17.65 -12.09 0.90
CA LEU A 245 -18.49 -11.16 0.15
C LEU A 245 -17.68 -9.95 -0.30
N VAL A 246 -17.80 -9.56 -1.56
CA VAL A 246 -17.35 -8.26 -2.07
C VAL A 246 -18.55 -7.46 -2.49
N ILE A 247 -18.74 -6.25 -1.93
CA ILE A 247 -19.91 -5.42 -2.19
C ILE A 247 -19.51 -3.97 -2.49
N GLY A 248 -20.11 -3.41 -3.53
CA GLY A 248 -20.05 -1.97 -3.79
C GLY A 248 -19.49 -1.51 -5.12
N PRO A 249 -18.49 -2.15 -5.75
CA PRO A 249 -17.95 -1.66 -7.02
C PRO A 249 -19.05 -1.36 -8.05
N GLY A 250 -19.20 -0.07 -8.43
CA GLY A 250 -20.18 0.37 -9.42
C GLY A 250 -21.64 0.05 -9.10
N LEU A 251 -22.01 -0.10 -7.83
CA LEU A 251 -23.38 -0.49 -7.42
C LEU A 251 -24.38 0.65 -7.58
N GLY A 252 -23.87 1.89 -7.70
CA GLY A 252 -24.65 3.12 -7.75
C GLY A 252 -24.99 3.65 -6.36
N ARG A 253 -25.48 4.87 -6.33
CA ARG A 253 -25.80 5.62 -5.10
C ARG A 253 -27.29 5.93 -5.07
N GLY A 254 -27.90 5.85 -3.89
CA GLY A 254 -29.29 6.15 -3.65
C GLY A 254 -29.76 5.59 -2.31
N ASP A 255 -30.89 6.07 -1.81
CA ASP A 255 -31.44 5.61 -0.53
C ASP A 255 -31.84 4.14 -0.58
N ASP A 256 -32.31 3.67 -1.73
CA ASP A 256 -32.64 2.27 -2.01
C ASP A 256 -31.38 1.39 -1.89
N VAL A 257 -30.27 1.79 -2.50
CA VAL A 257 -28.99 1.07 -2.42
C VAL A 257 -28.47 1.07 -0.99
N THR A 258 -28.50 2.22 -0.34
CA THR A 258 -28.08 2.38 1.07
C THR A 258 -28.82 1.40 1.98
N ALA A 259 -30.16 1.35 1.90
CA ALA A 259 -30.96 0.47 2.74
C ALA A 259 -30.63 -1.01 2.51
N GLU A 260 -30.50 -1.43 1.26
CA GLU A 260 -30.25 -2.82 0.91
C GLU A 260 -28.82 -3.27 1.27
N VAL A 261 -27.81 -2.41 1.04
CA VAL A 261 -26.43 -2.67 1.48
C VAL A 261 -26.37 -2.81 3.00
N GLN A 262 -27.00 -1.90 3.75
CA GLN A 262 -27.02 -1.96 5.21
C GLN A 262 -27.75 -3.20 5.73
N ASN A 263 -28.82 -3.65 5.06
CA ASN A 263 -29.50 -4.90 5.39
C ASN A 263 -28.58 -6.11 5.22
N ILE A 264 -27.80 -6.18 4.10
CA ILE A 264 -26.81 -7.24 3.90
C ILE A 264 -25.72 -7.17 4.98
N LEU A 265 -25.16 -5.99 5.24
CA LEU A 265 -24.11 -5.84 6.23
C LEU A 265 -24.57 -6.22 7.65
N THR A 266 -25.85 -6.05 7.95
CA THR A 266 -26.42 -6.44 9.24
C THR A 266 -26.67 -7.94 9.34
N SER A 267 -27.04 -8.59 8.23
CA SER A 267 -27.48 -9.99 8.22
C SER A 267 -26.39 -11.00 7.84
N ALA A 268 -25.44 -10.61 6.98
CA ALA A 268 -24.41 -11.52 6.51
C ALA A 268 -23.33 -11.77 7.57
N SER A 269 -23.03 -13.05 7.82
CA SER A 269 -22.09 -13.53 8.85
C SER A 269 -20.69 -13.84 8.33
N LEU A 270 -20.40 -13.63 7.05
CA LEU A 270 -19.10 -13.91 6.45
C LEU A 270 -18.23 -12.64 6.34
N PRO A 271 -16.91 -12.79 6.25
CA PRO A 271 -16.00 -11.68 5.99
C PRO A 271 -16.39 -10.91 4.73
N THR A 272 -16.34 -9.59 4.80
CA THR A 272 -16.86 -8.72 3.72
C THR A 272 -15.84 -7.65 3.33
N VAL A 273 -15.65 -7.47 2.03
CA VAL A 273 -14.91 -6.35 1.43
C VAL A 273 -15.92 -5.32 0.93
N ILE A 274 -15.77 -4.08 1.35
CA ILE A 274 -16.61 -2.95 0.94
C ILE A 274 -15.75 -1.95 0.19
N ASP A 275 -16.10 -1.68 -1.06
CA ASP A 275 -15.39 -0.74 -1.92
C ASP A 275 -16.36 0.20 -2.67
N GLY A 276 -15.88 1.33 -3.12
CA GLY A 276 -16.59 2.25 -4.00
C GLY A 276 -17.93 2.71 -3.44
N ASP A 277 -19.01 2.54 -4.21
CA ASP A 277 -20.37 2.96 -3.80
C ASP A 277 -20.86 2.21 -2.55
N GLY A 278 -20.32 1.03 -2.25
CA GLY A 278 -20.58 0.29 -1.02
C GLY A 278 -20.10 1.03 0.23
N LEU A 279 -18.94 1.70 0.17
CA LEU A 279 -18.43 2.53 1.26
C LEU A 279 -19.39 3.69 1.56
N HIS A 280 -19.89 4.34 0.51
CA HIS A 280 -20.87 5.40 0.65
C HIS A 280 -22.18 4.89 1.26
N ALA A 281 -22.67 3.73 0.82
CA ALA A 281 -23.89 3.12 1.32
C ALA A 281 -23.77 2.66 2.79
N ALA A 282 -22.58 2.15 3.18
CA ALA A 282 -22.36 1.66 4.55
C ALA A 282 -22.53 2.75 5.62
N ILE A 283 -22.20 4.01 5.28
CA ILE A 283 -22.30 5.16 6.18
C ILE A 283 -23.52 6.08 5.91
N GLY A 284 -24.29 5.77 4.87
CA GLY A 284 -25.45 6.58 4.48
C GLY A 284 -26.65 6.42 5.40
N GLY A 285 -27.60 7.36 5.30
CA GLY A 285 -28.87 7.29 5.99
C GLY A 285 -28.78 7.48 7.52
N ALA A 286 -29.81 7.02 8.22
CA ALA A 286 -29.97 7.24 9.66
C ALA A 286 -29.10 6.35 10.56
N ARG A 287 -28.57 5.25 10.03
CA ARG A 287 -27.75 4.28 10.79
C ARG A 287 -26.25 4.58 10.79
N GLN A 288 -25.80 5.44 9.85
CA GLN A 288 -24.38 5.87 9.74
C GLN A 288 -23.37 4.75 10.08
N HIS A 289 -22.35 5.08 10.90
CA HIS A 289 -21.28 4.14 11.28
C HIS A 289 -21.74 2.95 12.15
N ASP A 290 -22.93 2.98 12.72
CA ASP A 290 -23.41 1.92 13.62
C ASP A 290 -23.43 0.55 12.94
N VAL A 291 -23.78 0.51 11.65
CA VAL A 291 -23.83 -0.74 10.90
C VAL A 291 -22.44 -1.43 10.84
N LEU A 292 -21.37 -0.63 10.70
CA LEU A 292 -19.99 -1.15 10.66
C LEU A 292 -19.53 -1.53 12.06
N ALA A 293 -19.64 -0.63 13.03
CA ALA A 293 -19.12 -0.80 14.39
C ALA A 293 -19.72 -2.01 15.13
N TYR A 294 -20.98 -2.32 14.87
CA TYR A 294 -21.67 -3.46 15.52
C TYR A 294 -21.62 -4.76 14.70
N ARG A 295 -20.99 -4.75 13.53
CA ARG A 295 -20.85 -5.94 12.71
C ARG A 295 -19.94 -6.95 13.43
N LYS A 296 -20.38 -8.24 13.45
CA LYS A 296 -19.63 -9.32 14.12
C LYS A 296 -18.57 -9.95 13.22
N SER A 297 -18.77 -9.88 11.91
CA SER A 297 -17.84 -10.46 10.95
C SER A 297 -16.83 -9.42 10.51
N GLU A 298 -15.60 -9.85 10.32
CA GLU A 298 -14.52 -8.98 9.87
C GLU A 298 -14.87 -8.28 8.55
N THR A 299 -14.56 -7.01 8.49
CA THR A 299 -14.90 -6.17 7.35
C THR A 299 -13.67 -5.40 6.90
N VAL A 300 -13.38 -5.44 5.61
CA VAL A 300 -12.31 -4.67 4.98
C VAL A 300 -12.94 -3.51 4.22
N LEU A 301 -12.57 -2.30 4.59
CA LEU A 301 -12.89 -1.06 3.86
C LEU A 301 -11.69 -0.68 2.99
N THR A 302 -11.93 -0.31 1.73
CA THR A 302 -10.85 0.01 0.78
C THR A 302 -10.91 1.44 0.26
N PRO A 303 -10.94 2.47 1.14
CA PRO A 303 -11.09 3.85 0.71
C PRO A 303 -9.82 4.43 0.06
N HIS A 304 -9.98 5.24 -0.99
CA HIS A 304 -9.02 6.29 -1.34
C HIS A 304 -9.22 7.51 -0.42
N ASP A 305 -8.32 8.52 -0.45
CA ASP A 305 -8.37 9.64 0.51
C ASP A 305 -9.71 10.40 0.55
N GLY A 306 -10.40 10.55 -0.60
CA GLY A 306 -11.73 11.17 -0.63
C GLY A 306 -12.81 10.31 0.05
N GLU A 307 -12.79 8.99 -0.15
CA GLU A 307 -13.69 8.05 0.54
C GLU A 307 -13.33 7.93 2.02
N PHE A 308 -12.04 7.96 2.36
CA PHE A 308 -11.54 7.96 3.72
C PHE A 308 -12.08 9.16 4.52
N ALA A 309 -12.03 10.36 3.93
CA ALA A 309 -12.62 11.55 4.52
C ALA A 309 -14.14 11.43 4.68
N ALA A 310 -14.85 10.88 3.69
CA ALA A 310 -16.29 10.64 3.77
C ALA A 310 -16.65 9.63 4.88
N LEU A 311 -15.81 8.64 5.14
CA LEU A 311 -15.92 7.71 6.26
C LEU A 311 -15.59 8.38 7.63
N GLY A 312 -15.26 9.66 7.66
CA GLY A 312 -14.91 10.41 8.86
C GLY A 312 -13.46 10.28 9.29
N GLY A 313 -12.59 9.77 8.43
CA GLY A 313 -11.14 9.76 8.64
C GLY A 313 -10.53 11.15 8.42
N ASP A 314 -9.50 11.50 9.16
CA ASP A 314 -8.74 12.74 8.92
C ASP A 314 -7.74 12.53 7.77
N ALA A 315 -8.19 12.87 6.55
CA ALA A 315 -7.35 12.73 5.36
C ALA A 315 -6.19 13.76 5.30
N MET A 316 -6.27 14.83 6.08
CA MET A 316 -5.26 15.90 6.14
C MET A 316 -4.20 15.66 7.20
N GLN A 317 -4.41 14.71 8.10
CA GLN A 317 -3.40 14.35 9.11
C GLN A 317 -2.14 13.80 8.43
N ALA A 318 -0.99 14.41 8.73
CA ALA A 318 0.30 14.03 8.14
C ALA A 318 0.68 12.57 8.48
N ASP A 319 0.49 12.17 9.73
CA ASP A 319 0.63 10.77 10.15
C ASP A 319 -0.52 9.92 9.62
N ARG A 320 -0.33 9.37 8.40
CA ARG A 320 -1.31 8.51 7.73
C ARG A 320 -1.57 7.22 8.50
N ILE A 321 -0.59 6.71 9.24
CA ILE A 321 -0.75 5.51 10.07
C ILE A 321 -1.72 5.81 11.21
N ALA A 322 -1.47 6.85 11.98
CA ALA A 322 -2.32 7.24 13.09
C ALA A 322 -3.76 7.54 12.64
N ALA A 323 -3.93 8.27 11.52
CA ALA A 323 -5.26 8.55 10.96
C ALA A 323 -6.00 7.27 10.55
N THR A 324 -5.30 6.30 9.94
CA THR A 324 -5.90 5.04 9.50
C THR A 324 -6.27 4.15 10.69
N ARG A 325 -5.42 4.08 11.72
CA ARG A 325 -5.71 3.39 12.99
C ARG A 325 -6.94 3.93 13.69
N ASP A 326 -7.06 5.27 13.76
CA ASP A 326 -8.23 5.91 14.36
C ASP A 326 -9.54 5.49 13.66
N LEU A 327 -9.56 5.54 12.33
CA LEU A 327 -10.75 5.12 11.57
C LEU A 327 -11.02 3.62 11.75
N ALA A 328 -10.00 2.76 11.71
CA ALA A 328 -10.14 1.31 11.90
C ALA A 328 -10.74 0.99 13.28
N SER A 329 -10.22 1.61 14.33
CA SER A 329 -10.71 1.44 15.70
C SER A 329 -12.17 1.91 15.86
N ARG A 330 -12.53 3.10 15.34
CA ARG A 330 -13.88 3.64 15.43
C ARG A 330 -14.93 2.86 14.67
N THR A 331 -14.56 2.31 13.52
CA THR A 331 -15.47 1.54 12.66
C THR A 331 -15.48 0.05 13.01
N ASN A 332 -14.54 -0.41 13.85
CA ASN A 332 -14.28 -1.83 14.11
C ASN A 332 -14.05 -2.63 12.81
N CYS A 333 -13.41 -1.99 11.82
CA CYS A 333 -13.13 -2.57 10.51
C CYS A 333 -11.64 -2.50 10.19
N ILE A 334 -11.19 -3.42 9.37
CA ILE A 334 -9.89 -3.31 8.71
C ILE A 334 -10.00 -2.20 7.67
N VAL A 335 -9.09 -1.22 7.72
CA VAL A 335 -9.06 -0.10 6.77
C VAL A 335 -7.83 -0.20 5.90
N LEU A 336 -8.02 -0.48 4.62
CA LEU A 336 -7.01 -0.37 3.59
C LEU A 336 -7.13 1.02 2.96
N ARG A 337 -6.34 1.98 3.41
CA ARG A 337 -6.27 3.34 2.85
C ARG A 337 -5.35 3.37 1.66
N LYS A 338 -5.94 3.50 0.46
CA LYS A 338 -5.21 3.56 -0.82
C LYS A 338 -4.35 4.82 -0.92
N GLY A 339 -3.17 4.71 -1.57
CA GLY A 339 -2.24 5.81 -1.80
C GLY A 339 -0.93 5.32 -2.39
N PRO A 340 0.07 6.21 -2.64
CA PRO A 340 1.40 5.80 -3.10
C PRO A 340 2.01 4.72 -2.22
N THR A 341 1.88 4.88 -0.90
CA THR A 341 2.02 3.80 0.08
C THR A 341 0.64 3.48 0.64
N THR A 342 0.20 2.25 0.45
CA THR A 342 -1.04 1.76 1.03
C THR A 342 -0.84 1.42 2.51
N VAL A 343 -1.74 1.91 3.36
CA VAL A 343 -1.76 1.62 4.80
C VAL A 343 -2.93 0.70 5.11
N VAL A 344 -2.67 -0.47 5.66
CA VAL A 344 -3.69 -1.43 6.09
C VAL A 344 -3.66 -1.53 7.59
N SER A 345 -4.68 -1.00 8.27
CA SER A 345 -4.79 -1.04 9.73
C SER A 345 -5.90 -1.97 10.19
N ASN A 346 -5.57 -2.80 11.16
CA ASN A 346 -6.53 -3.61 11.89
C ASN A 346 -7.15 -2.82 13.06
N PRO A 347 -8.38 -3.10 13.51
CA PRO A 347 -9.00 -2.44 14.67
C PRO A 347 -8.19 -2.51 15.98
N ASP A 348 -7.38 -3.54 16.16
CA ASP A 348 -6.46 -3.73 17.31
C ASP A 348 -5.18 -2.89 17.24
N GLY A 349 -4.96 -2.17 16.13
CA GLY A 349 -3.85 -1.25 15.93
C GLY A 349 -2.67 -1.79 15.14
N ALA A 350 -2.63 -3.08 14.78
CA ALA A 350 -1.61 -3.62 13.88
C ALA A 350 -1.72 -3.01 12.48
N VAL A 351 -0.58 -2.70 11.86
CA VAL A 351 -0.52 -2.02 10.54
C VAL A 351 0.43 -2.74 9.60
N TYR A 352 -0.02 -2.91 8.36
CA TYR A 352 0.81 -3.27 7.23
C TYR A 352 0.99 -2.08 6.29
N LEU A 353 2.23 -1.81 5.90
CA LEU A 353 2.58 -0.86 4.85
C LEU A 353 2.90 -1.61 3.57
N VAL A 354 2.33 -1.18 2.47
CA VAL A 354 2.55 -1.76 1.14
C VAL A 354 3.04 -0.67 0.21
N VAL A 355 4.27 -0.83 -0.28
CA VAL A 355 4.99 0.13 -1.14
C VAL A 355 5.14 -0.36 -2.58
N SER A 356 4.63 -1.54 -2.89
CA SER A 356 4.63 -2.08 -4.25
C SER A 356 3.64 -1.34 -5.14
N GLY A 357 4.02 -1.18 -6.40
CA GLY A 357 3.23 -0.41 -7.37
C GLY A 357 3.70 1.03 -7.53
N ASP A 358 3.17 1.68 -8.52
CA ASP A 358 3.51 3.04 -8.92
C ASP A 358 2.31 3.78 -9.55
N GLU A 359 2.57 4.92 -10.18
CA GLU A 359 1.56 5.77 -10.81
C GLU A 359 0.74 5.10 -11.92
N ARG A 360 1.19 3.99 -12.49
CA ARG A 360 0.44 3.18 -13.47
C ARG A 360 -0.89 2.67 -12.92
N LEU A 361 -0.99 2.51 -11.60
CA LEU A 361 -2.23 2.12 -10.93
C LEU A 361 -3.27 3.25 -10.84
N ALA A 362 -2.92 4.48 -11.19
CA ALA A 362 -3.84 5.62 -11.27
C ALA A 362 -4.74 5.54 -12.52
N THR A 363 -5.36 4.40 -12.75
CA THR A 363 -6.29 4.12 -13.86
C THR A 363 -7.66 3.69 -13.32
N ALA A 364 -8.72 4.06 -14.06
CA ALA A 364 -10.09 3.72 -13.65
C ALA A 364 -10.29 2.20 -13.58
N GLY A 365 -10.87 1.72 -12.49
CA GLY A 365 -11.15 0.31 -12.28
C GLY A 365 -10.04 -0.48 -11.57
N SER A 366 -8.87 0.11 -11.32
CA SER A 366 -7.80 -0.57 -10.56
C SER A 366 -8.24 -0.92 -9.13
N GLY A 367 -9.05 -0.08 -8.48
CA GLY A 367 -9.67 -0.37 -7.19
C GLY A 367 -10.61 -1.58 -7.23
N ASP A 368 -11.43 -1.69 -8.29
CA ASP A 368 -12.33 -2.85 -8.47
C ASP A 368 -11.51 -4.16 -8.56
N VAL A 369 -10.36 -4.12 -9.25
CA VAL A 369 -9.43 -5.26 -9.33
C VAL A 369 -8.90 -5.62 -7.94
N LEU A 370 -8.44 -4.64 -7.16
CA LEU A 370 -7.95 -4.83 -5.80
C LEU A 370 -9.03 -5.48 -4.90
N ALA A 371 -10.25 -4.96 -4.92
CA ALA A 371 -11.35 -5.51 -4.13
C ALA A 371 -11.63 -6.98 -4.47
N GLY A 372 -11.54 -7.36 -5.75
CA GLY A 372 -11.67 -8.74 -6.20
C GLY A 372 -10.56 -9.65 -5.67
N ILE A 373 -9.30 -9.20 -5.68
CA ILE A 373 -8.15 -9.95 -5.13
C ILE A 373 -8.34 -10.18 -3.63
N ILE A 374 -8.72 -9.13 -2.86
CA ILE A 374 -8.96 -9.26 -1.41
C ILE A 374 -10.03 -10.32 -1.14
N GLY A 375 -11.18 -10.25 -1.85
CA GLY A 375 -12.27 -11.23 -1.69
C GLY A 375 -11.81 -12.67 -1.96
N ALA A 376 -11.00 -12.88 -2.99
CA ALA A 376 -10.46 -14.20 -3.30
C ALA A 376 -9.47 -14.69 -2.24
N PHE A 377 -8.60 -13.84 -1.70
CA PHE A 377 -7.64 -14.23 -0.67
C PHE A 377 -8.33 -14.59 0.65
N ILE A 378 -9.34 -13.84 1.05
CA ILE A 378 -10.20 -14.19 2.18
C ILE A 378 -10.85 -15.56 1.93
N ALA A 379 -11.46 -15.76 0.76
CA ALA A 379 -12.12 -17.03 0.42
C ALA A 379 -11.15 -18.22 0.37
N ARG A 380 -9.87 -17.98 0.13
CA ARG A 380 -8.80 -18.99 0.19
C ARG A 380 -8.30 -19.27 1.61
N GLY A 381 -8.81 -18.57 2.61
CA GLY A 381 -8.52 -18.81 4.03
C GLY A 381 -7.49 -17.88 4.65
N LEU A 382 -7.07 -16.78 4.00
CA LEU A 382 -6.28 -15.75 4.67
C LEU A 382 -7.15 -14.99 5.67
N ALA A 383 -6.55 -14.60 6.79
CA ALA A 383 -7.16 -13.63 7.68
C ALA A 383 -7.41 -12.31 6.91
N PRO A 384 -8.56 -11.64 7.08
CA PRO A 384 -8.92 -10.48 6.26
C PRO A 384 -7.90 -9.33 6.29
N HIS A 385 -7.18 -9.14 7.39
CA HIS A 385 -6.10 -8.16 7.50
C HIS A 385 -4.90 -8.52 6.61
N GLU A 386 -4.44 -9.77 6.68
CA GLU A 386 -3.37 -10.28 5.80
C GLU A 386 -3.82 -10.31 4.34
N ALA A 387 -5.08 -10.71 4.07
CA ALA A 387 -5.65 -10.73 2.73
C ALA A 387 -5.66 -9.34 2.08
N ALA A 388 -6.00 -8.31 2.85
CA ALA A 388 -5.97 -6.92 2.38
C ALA A 388 -4.54 -6.47 2.02
N ALA A 389 -3.57 -6.74 2.88
CA ALA A 389 -2.18 -6.39 2.68
C ALA A 389 -1.53 -7.17 1.51
N ALA A 390 -1.76 -8.48 1.47
CA ALA A 390 -1.29 -9.36 0.39
C ALA A 390 -1.88 -8.96 -0.98
N ALA A 391 -3.18 -8.64 -1.01
CA ALA A 391 -3.85 -8.20 -2.23
C ALA A 391 -3.29 -6.87 -2.74
N ALA A 392 -3.04 -5.90 -1.83
CA ALA A 392 -2.42 -4.63 -2.19
C ALA A 392 -1.02 -4.85 -2.77
N HIS A 393 -0.23 -5.76 -2.19
CA HIS A 393 1.11 -6.08 -2.69
C HIS A 393 1.05 -6.72 -4.09
N VAL A 394 0.26 -7.77 -4.27
CA VAL A 394 0.10 -8.45 -5.58
C VAL A 394 -0.43 -7.48 -6.64
N HIS A 395 -1.40 -6.65 -6.30
CA HIS A 395 -1.94 -5.61 -7.17
C HIS A 395 -0.88 -4.58 -7.57
N GLY A 396 -0.05 -4.17 -6.59
CA GLY A 396 1.07 -3.26 -6.80
C GLY A 396 2.12 -3.83 -7.76
N VAL A 397 2.58 -5.06 -7.51
CA VAL A 397 3.55 -5.76 -8.37
C VAL A 397 2.98 -5.97 -9.77
N ALA A 398 1.71 -6.34 -9.90
CA ALA A 398 1.05 -6.47 -11.21
C ALA A 398 1.04 -5.14 -11.97
N GLY A 399 0.77 -4.02 -11.30
CA GLY A 399 0.87 -2.69 -11.89
C GLY A 399 2.26 -2.36 -12.38
N ALA A 400 3.27 -2.62 -11.55
CA ALA A 400 4.67 -2.38 -11.87
C ALA A 400 5.23 -3.30 -12.97
N SER A 401 4.62 -4.47 -13.19
CA SER A 401 4.99 -5.40 -14.27
C SER A 401 4.32 -5.07 -15.61
N GLY A 402 3.31 -4.21 -15.61
CA GLY A 402 2.55 -3.85 -16.81
C GLY A 402 3.27 -2.82 -17.70
N ALA A 403 2.61 -2.45 -18.80
CA ALA A 403 3.11 -1.43 -19.70
C ALA A 403 3.28 -0.08 -18.98
N HIS A 404 4.39 0.61 -19.22
CA HIS A 404 4.67 1.90 -18.58
C HIS A 404 3.63 2.95 -18.97
N GLU A 405 3.21 2.96 -20.22
CA GLU A 405 2.19 3.86 -20.75
C GLU A 405 0.96 3.08 -21.22
N GLY A 406 -0.23 3.58 -20.87
CA GLY A 406 -1.49 3.03 -21.36
C GLY A 406 -1.99 1.77 -20.65
N LEU A 407 -1.46 1.44 -19.49
CA LEU A 407 -1.97 0.36 -18.65
C LEU A 407 -3.43 0.62 -18.27
N ILE A 408 -4.29 -0.35 -18.47
CA ILE A 408 -5.70 -0.31 -18.04
C ILE A 408 -6.02 -1.43 -17.05
N ALA A 409 -7.09 -1.28 -16.29
CA ALA A 409 -7.46 -2.22 -15.24
C ALA A 409 -7.63 -3.68 -15.73
N ARG A 410 -8.03 -3.88 -16.98
CA ARG A 410 -8.11 -5.24 -17.58
C ARG A 410 -6.75 -5.90 -17.71
N ASP A 411 -5.69 -5.13 -17.96
CA ASP A 411 -4.33 -5.67 -18.07
C ASP A 411 -3.84 -6.16 -16.71
N LEU A 412 -4.18 -5.43 -15.62
CA LEU A 412 -3.91 -5.88 -14.25
C LEU A 412 -4.52 -7.25 -13.97
N VAL A 413 -5.77 -7.47 -14.39
CA VAL A 413 -6.46 -8.76 -14.21
C VAL A 413 -5.66 -9.91 -14.86
N ALA A 414 -5.06 -9.69 -16.02
CA ALA A 414 -4.25 -10.70 -16.70
C ALA A 414 -2.96 -11.00 -15.93
N LEU A 415 -2.32 -9.98 -15.37
CA LEU A 415 -1.02 -10.08 -14.67
C LEU A 415 -1.11 -10.74 -13.28
N ILE A 416 -2.27 -10.71 -12.60
CA ILE A 416 -2.43 -11.27 -11.25
C ILE A 416 -1.92 -12.72 -11.15
N SER A 417 -2.27 -13.58 -12.08
CA SER A 417 -1.90 -14.99 -12.01
C SER A 417 -0.41 -15.24 -12.27
N GLU A 418 0.24 -14.38 -13.04
CA GLU A 418 1.68 -14.42 -13.29
C GLU A 418 2.43 -14.03 -12.03
N VAL A 419 2.09 -12.88 -11.45
CA VAL A 419 2.66 -12.38 -10.17
C VAL A 419 2.49 -13.40 -9.05
N LEU A 420 1.30 -13.99 -8.90
CA LEU A 420 1.07 -15.00 -7.89
C LEU A 420 1.94 -16.26 -8.10
N SER A 421 2.18 -16.64 -9.35
CA SER A 421 3.04 -17.78 -9.67
C SER A 421 4.49 -17.49 -9.32
N GLU A 422 4.99 -16.29 -9.60
CA GLU A 422 6.34 -15.84 -9.25
C GLU A 422 6.52 -15.79 -7.74
N VAL A 423 5.66 -15.05 -7.04
CA VAL A 423 5.72 -14.89 -5.57
C VAL A 423 5.70 -16.22 -4.83
N VAL A 424 4.90 -17.20 -5.31
CA VAL A 424 4.81 -18.52 -4.68
C VAL A 424 5.98 -19.42 -5.05
N SER A 425 6.61 -19.24 -6.23
CA SER A 425 7.74 -20.08 -6.68
C SER A 425 9.08 -19.67 -6.06
N ASP A 426 9.28 -18.39 -5.73
CA ASP A 426 10.53 -17.88 -5.15
C ASP A 426 10.82 -18.41 -3.72
N VAL A 427 9.83 -18.98 -3.06
CA VAL A 427 9.94 -19.52 -1.69
C VAL A 427 9.96 -21.06 -1.67
N ARG A 428 9.80 -21.70 -2.81
CA ARG A 428 9.86 -23.16 -2.99
C ARG A 428 11.13 -23.60 -3.68
#